data_b8b0a1d4a3d8f270656a45e804f5f4ca
#
_entry.id   b8b0a1d4a3d8f270656a45e804f5f4ca
#
_cell.length_a   1.000
_cell.length_b   1.000
_cell.length_c   1.000
_cell.angle_alpha   90.00
_cell.angle_beta   90.00
_cell.angle_gamma   90.00
#
_symmetry.space_group_name_H-M   'P 1'
#
loop_
_entity.id
_entity.type
_entity.pdbx_description
1 polymer ?
#
loop_
_entity_poly.entity_id
_entity_poly.type
_entity_poly.pdbx_seq_one_letter_code
_entity_poly.pdbx_strand_id
1 'polypeptide(L)'
;MNFRLPQNLSTQLTNGTGPSALEREITGEKAASLGRAGRLVQQTLKNLRDLGPRDPGRTAVVQAAADAVQSYFVQRELCGLINHDGPIEDYAIPPVVLARLGAV
;
A
#
# COMPACT_ATOMS: atom_id res chain seq x y z
N MET A 1 30.31 2.08 19.76
CA MET A 1 29.96 2.58 18.46
C MET A 1 28.56 3.16 18.46
N ASN A 2 28.45 4.26 17.82
CA ASN A 2 27.16 4.90 17.76
C ASN A 2 26.36 4.37 16.57
N PHE A 3 25.57 3.37 16.83
CA PHE A 3 24.73 2.82 15.79
C PHE A 3 23.43 3.57 15.70
N ARG A 4 23.05 3.89 14.52
CA ARG A 4 21.71 4.43 14.25
C ARG A 4 21.41 4.21 12.79
N LEU A 5 20.15 4.20 12.48
CA LEU A 5 19.72 4.07 11.09
C LEU A 5 20.17 5.29 10.29
N PRO A 6 20.61 5.06 9.07
CA PRO A 6 20.93 6.18 8.18
C PRO A 6 19.72 7.08 7.98
N GLN A 7 19.97 8.36 7.91
CA GLN A 7 18.90 9.32 7.66
C GLN A 7 18.24 9.06 6.31
N ASN A 8 19.02 8.70 5.33
CA ASN A 8 18.47 8.42 4.00
C ASN A 8 17.55 7.21 4.02
N LEU A 9 17.81 6.24 4.88
CA LEU A 9 16.92 5.09 5.00
C LEU A 9 15.56 5.54 5.51
N SER A 10 15.54 6.35 6.56
CA SER A 10 14.30 6.88 7.11
C SER A 10 13.54 7.69 6.05
N THR A 11 14.26 8.52 5.31
CA THR A 11 13.67 9.31 4.25
C THR A 11 13.05 8.43 3.17
N GLN A 12 13.76 7.37 2.79
CA GLN A 12 13.26 6.46 1.77
C GLN A 12 11.97 5.77 2.22
N LEU A 13 11.88 5.44 3.49
CA LEU A 13 10.70 4.77 4.02
C LEU A 13 9.49 5.71 4.04
N THR A 14 9.73 6.99 4.21
CA THR A 14 8.63 7.96 4.28
C THR A 14 8.26 8.56 2.94
N ASN A 15 9.16 8.50 1.96
CA ASN A 15 8.92 9.11 0.66
C ASN A 15 8.33 8.16 -0.35
N GLY A 16 8.37 6.89 -0.06
CA GLY A 16 8.16 5.93 -1.08
C GLY A 16 6.81 5.30 -1.08
N THR A 17 6.52 4.70 -2.19
CA THR A 17 5.43 3.79 -2.40
C THR A 17 5.98 2.37 -2.46
N GLY A 18 7.06 2.11 -1.77
CA GLY A 18 7.68 0.80 -1.74
C GLY A 18 7.45 0.10 -0.41
N PRO A 19 8.09 -1.05 -0.23
CA PRO A 19 7.94 -1.81 1.01
C PRO A 19 8.46 -1.04 2.21
N SER A 20 7.79 -1.19 3.34
CA SER A 20 8.24 -0.62 4.60
C SER A 20 9.48 -1.34 5.10
N ALA A 21 10.12 -0.77 6.14
CA ALA A 21 11.27 -1.41 6.77
C ALA A 21 10.91 -2.80 7.29
N LEU A 22 9.73 -2.94 7.90
CA LEU A 22 9.30 -4.23 8.44
C LEU A 22 9.07 -5.25 7.32
N GLU A 23 8.51 -4.81 6.20
CA GLU A 23 8.27 -5.71 5.07
C GLU A 23 9.57 -6.19 4.45
N ARG A 24 10.62 -5.39 4.52
CA ARG A 24 11.91 -5.78 3.97
C ARG A 24 12.59 -6.90 4.73
N GLU A 25 12.16 -7.14 5.95
CA GLU A 25 12.68 -8.25 6.75
C GLU A 25 11.99 -9.57 6.44
N ILE A 26 10.92 -9.52 5.66
CA ILE A 26 10.17 -10.70 5.26
C ILE A 26 10.80 -11.25 4.00
N THR A 27 10.99 -12.57 3.95
CA THR A 27 11.70 -13.20 2.85
C THR A 27 10.86 -14.29 2.18
N GLY A 28 11.35 -14.77 1.05
CA GLY A 28 10.76 -15.90 0.35
C GLY A 28 9.43 -15.59 -0.30
N GLU A 29 8.55 -16.57 -0.30
CA GLU A 29 7.23 -16.45 -0.94
C GLU A 29 6.39 -15.33 -0.33
N LYS A 30 6.51 -15.12 0.97
CA LYS A 30 5.77 -14.05 1.63
C LYS A 30 6.22 -12.70 1.12
N ALA A 31 7.51 -12.52 0.91
CA ALA A 31 8.04 -11.27 0.36
C ALA A 31 7.53 -11.07 -1.07
N ALA A 32 7.51 -12.12 -1.86
CA ALA A 32 7.02 -12.05 -3.23
C ALA A 32 5.54 -11.67 -3.28
N SER A 33 4.73 -12.28 -2.41
CA SER A 33 3.30 -11.99 -2.33
C SER A 33 3.04 -10.55 -1.91
N LEU A 34 3.77 -10.08 -0.88
CA LEU A 34 3.65 -8.69 -0.44
C LEU A 34 4.04 -7.73 -1.56
N GLY A 35 5.14 -8.04 -2.26
CA GLY A 35 5.60 -7.20 -3.35
C GLY A 35 4.56 -7.07 -4.45
N ARG A 36 3.95 -8.20 -4.84
CA ARG A 36 2.91 -8.18 -5.87
C ARG A 36 1.70 -7.39 -5.41
N ALA A 37 1.27 -7.61 -4.17
CA ALA A 37 0.11 -6.90 -3.63
C ALA A 37 0.35 -5.40 -3.55
N GLY A 38 1.55 -5.01 -3.11
CA GLY A 38 1.90 -3.60 -3.02
C GLY A 38 1.95 -2.92 -4.39
N ARG A 39 2.49 -3.62 -5.39
CA ARG A 39 2.53 -3.07 -6.75
C ARG A 39 1.13 -2.87 -7.33
N LEU A 40 0.20 -3.76 -6.98
CA LEU A 40 -1.17 -3.62 -7.43
C LEU A 40 -1.84 -2.41 -6.77
N VAL A 41 -1.56 -2.18 -5.49
CA VAL A 41 -2.03 -0.97 -4.81
C VAL A 41 -1.51 0.26 -5.54
N GLN A 42 -0.21 0.31 -5.83
CA GLN A 42 0.38 1.42 -6.56
C GLN A 42 -0.31 1.65 -7.90
N GLN A 43 -0.51 0.60 -8.66
CA GLN A 43 -1.08 0.71 -10.00
C GLN A 43 -2.53 1.18 -9.95
N THR A 44 -3.33 0.62 -9.05
CA THR A 44 -4.74 1.01 -8.96
C THR A 44 -4.90 2.43 -8.45
N LEU A 45 -4.06 2.85 -7.49
CA LEU A 45 -4.11 4.23 -7.02
C LEU A 45 -3.65 5.21 -8.10
N LYS A 46 -2.66 4.82 -8.90
CA LYS A 46 -2.26 5.64 -10.04
C LYS A 46 -3.39 5.79 -11.04
N ASN A 47 -4.05 4.69 -11.36
CA ASN A 47 -5.20 4.72 -12.26
C ASN A 47 -6.27 5.69 -11.74
N LEU A 48 -6.51 5.65 -10.44
CA LEU A 48 -7.50 6.54 -9.83
C LEU A 48 -7.08 8.01 -9.92
N ARG A 49 -5.80 8.30 -9.66
CA ARG A 49 -5.31 9.68 -9.74
C ARG A 49 -5.39 10.25 -11.15
N ASP A 50 -5.27 9.37 -12.14
CA ASP A 50 -5.28 9.80 -13.54
C ASP A 50 -6.70 10.07 -14.07
N LEU A 51 -7.73 9.70 -13.29
CA LEU A 51 -9.11 9.96 -13.70
C LEU A 51 -9.59 11.33 -13.24
N GLY A 52 -10.42 11.94 -14.05
CA GLY A 52 -11.12 13.15 -13.64
C GLY A 52 -12.18 12.82 -12.58
N PRO A 53 -12.56 13.81 -11.75
CA PRO A 53 -13.50 13.57 -10.66
C PRO A 53 -14.90 13.17 -11.11
N ARG A 54 -15.22 13.43 -12.37
CA ARG A 54 -16.56 13.13 -12.92
C ARG A 54 -16.52 12.01 -13.96
N ASP A 55 -15.38 11.32 -14.05
CA ASP A 55 -15.27 10.21 -14.99
C ASP A 55 -16.27 9.13 -14.63
N PRO A 56 -17.07 8.64 -15.61
CA PRO A 56 -18.06 7.61 -15.32
C PRO A 56 -17.46 6.29 -14.86
N GLY A 57 -16.18 6.05 -15.13
CA GLY A 57 -15.49 4.85 -14.68
C GLY A 57 -14.90 4.97 -13.29
N ARG A 58 -15.01 6.13 -12.65
CA ARG A 58 -14.34 6.37 -11.38
C ARG A 58 -14.75 5.41 -10.26
N THR A 59 -16.04 5.11 -10.15
CA THR A 59 -16.52 4.20 -9.11
C THR A 59 -15.88 2.83 -9.23
N ALA A 60 -15.77 2.31 -10.44
CA ALA A 60 -15.14 1.01 -10.66
C ALA A 60 -13.66 1.05 -10.32
N VAL A 61 -12.98 2.14 -10.62
CA VAL A 61 -11.56 2.28 -10.31
C VAL A 61 -11.34 2.44 -8.81
N VAL A 62 -12.21 3.17 -8.12
CA VAL A 62 -12.16 3.25 -6.65
C VAL A 62 -12.34 1.86 -6.05
N GLN A 63 -13.28 1.07 -6.55
CA GLN A 63 -13.49 -0.28 -6.03
C GLN A 63 -12.29 -1.18 -6.31
N ALA A 64 -11.70 -1.07 -7.50
CA ALA A 64 -10.49 -1.84 -7.81
C ALA A 64 -9.34 -1.49 -6.86
N ALA A 65 -9.18 -0.20 -6.57
CA ALA A 65 -8.16 0.24 -5.61
C ALA A 65 -8.47 -0.29 -4.21
N ALA A 66 -9.73 -0.24 -3.79
CA ALA A 66 -10.12 -0.76 -2.48
C ALA A 66 -9.85 -2.26 -2.39
N ASP A 67 -10.15 -3.01 -3.43
CA ASP A 67 -9.89 -4.45 -3.45
C ASP A 67 -8.39 -4.73 -3.37
N ALA A 68 -7.58 -3.95 -4.07
CA ALA A 68 -6.13 -4.11 -4.03
C ALA A 68 -5.58 -3.80 -2.64
N VAL A 69 -6.06 -2.74 -2.01
CA VAL A 69 -5.65 -2.36 -0.66
C VAL A 69 -6.06 -3.43 0.34
N GLN A 70 -7.29 -3.95 0.22
CA GLN A 70 -7.78 -5.01 1.10
C GLN A 70 -6.88 -6.24 1.00
N SER A 71 -6.57 -6.68 -0.21
CA SER A 71 -5.69 -7.83 -0.42
C SER A 71 -4.31 -7.59 0.17
N TYR A 72 -3.77 -6.39 -0.01
CA TYR A 72 -2.47 -6.04 0.52
C TYR A 72 -2.48 -6.08 2.06
N PHE A 73 -3.51 -5.52 2.68
CA PHE A 73 -3.61 -5.53 4.14
C PHE A 73 -3.73 -6.97 4.67
N VAL A 74 -4.48 -7.82 4.00
CA VAL A 74 -4.59 -9.23 4.39
C VAL A 74 -3.22 -9.91 4.30
N GLN A 75 -2.47 -9.66 3.22
CA GLN A 75 -1.14 -10.24 3.09
C GLN A 75 -0.21 -9.76 4.19
N ARG A 76 -0.29 -8.48 4.55
CA ARG A 76 0.50 -7.95 5.66
C ARG A 76 0.14 -8.65 6.96
N GLU A 77 -1.15 -8.80 7.23
CA GLU A 77 -1.62 -9.46 8.45
C GLU A 77 -1.14 -10.90 8.54
N LEU A 78 -1.14 -11.61 7.42
CA LEU A 78 -0.62 -12.97 7.37
C LEU A 78 0.88 -13.03 7.69
N CYS A 79 1.57 -11.92 7.54
CA CYS A 79 2.98 -11.80 7.92
C CYS A 79 3.17 -11.23 9.31
N GLY A 80 2.09 -11.01 10.06
CA GLY A 80 2.17 -10.46 11.40
C GLY A 80 2.18 -8.94 11.47
N LEU A 81 1.98 -8.26 10.33
CA LEU A 81 2.00 -6.81 10.26
C LEU A 81 0.56 -6.30 10.33
N ILE A 82 0.09 -5.99 11.52
CA ILE A 82 -1.33 -5.70 11.76
C ILE A 82 -1.68 -4.22 11.80
N ASN A 83 -0.68 -3.35 11.92
CA ASN A 83 -0.90 -1.91 11.89
C ASN A 83 -0.64 -1.39 10.49
N HIS A 84 -1.67 -0.80 9.87
CA HIS A 84 -1.60 -0.36 8.49
C HIS A 84 -1.44 1.16 8.33
N ASP A 85 -1.21 1.88 9.42
CA ASP A 85 -1.05 3.33 9.36
C ASP A 85 0.10 3.74 8.45
N GLY A 86 1.21 3.03 8.53
CA GLY A 86 2.36 3.31 7.68
C GLY A 86 2.02 3.20 6.19
N PRO A 87 1.51 2.05 5.74
CA PRO A 87 1.10 1.92 4.34
C PRO A 87 0.06 2.93 3.88
N ILE A 88 -0.92 3.25 4.73
CA ILE A 88 -1.92 4.24 4.38
C ILE A 88 -1.26 5.57 4.07
N GLU A 89 -0.30 5.96 4.87
CA GLU A 89 0.43 7.20 4.65
C GLU A 89 1.39 7.09 3.46
N ASP A 90 2.17 6.02 3.39
CA ASP A 90 3.20 5.86 2.37
C ASP A 90 2.61 5.81 0.96
N TYR A 91 1.51 5.10 0.80
CA TYR A 91 0.84 5.03 -0.50
C TYR A 91 -0.14 6.17 -0.72
N ALA A 92 -0.33 7.02 0.28
CA ALA A 92 -1.31 8.11 0.23
C ALA A 92 -2.69 7.59 -0.17
N ILE A 93 -3.16 6.56 0.53
CA ILE A 93 -4.43 5.92 0.21
C ILE A 93 -5.57 6.89 0.54
N PRO A 94 -6.40 7.27 -0.45
CA PRO A 94 -7.45 8.26 -0.21
C PRO A 94 -8.56 7.73 0.70
N PRO A 95 -9.20 8.61 1.46
CA PRO A 95 -10.34 8.19 2.30
C PRO A 95 -11.45 7.49 1.54
N VAL A 96 -11.69 7.88 0.29
CA VAL A 96 -12.74 7.26 -0.51
C VAL A 96 -12.44 5.78 -0.77
N VAL A 97 -11.16 5.43 -0.90
CA VAL A 97 -10.73 4.05 -1.07
C VAL A 97 -10.86 3.31 0.24
N LEU A 98 -10.40 3.91 1.34
CA LEU A 98 -10.48 3.28 2.67
C LEU A 98 -11.92 3.00 3.06
N ALA A 99 -12.84 3.88 2.69
CA ALA A 99 -14.25 3.72 3.01
C ALA A 99 -14.88 2.53 2.31
N ARG A 100 -14.25 2.01 1.27
CA ARG A 100 -14.80 0.90 0.50
C ARG A 100 -14.09 -0.42 0.75
N LEU A 101 -13.19 -0.47 1.72
CA LEU A 101 -12.50 -1.72 2.05
C LEU A 101 -13.51 -2.77 2.50
N GLY A 102 -13.41 -3.95 1.90
CA GLY A 102 -14.32 -5.04 2.23
C GLY A 102 -15.73 -4.89 1.70
N ALA A 103 -16.04 -3.83 0.96
CA ALA A 103 -17.34 -3.65 0.35
C ALA A 103 -17.50 -4.56 -0.87
N VAL A 104 -18.71 -4.99 -1.13
CA VAL A 104 -19.04 -5.83 -2.27
C VAL A 104 -20.10 -5.16 -3.14
#